data_283378a127ff79edd78d0fdfa18aaf35
#
_entry.id   283378a127ff79edd78d0fdfa18aaf35
#
_cell.length_a   1.000
_cell.length_b   1.000
_cell.length_c   1.000
_cell.angle_alpha   90.00
_cell.angle_beta   90.00
_cell.angle_gamma   90.00
#
_symmetry.space_group_name_H-M   'P 1'
#
loop_
_entity.id
_entity.type
_entity.pdbx_description
1 polymer ?
#
loop_
_entity_poly.entity_id
_entity_poly.type
_entity_poly.pdbx_seq_one_letter_code
_entity_poly.pdbx_strand_id
1 'polypeptide(L)'
;MKVFTHDVSICNGCYNCQIACKDEHVANDWTPIAKPQPDTGQFWLKLSENVRGQVPRVKIAYYPVMCNHCDNAPCMEACKVKGAIYKRKKDGLVIIDPTKCTGCRSCVDACPYGVIYFNEDLNLAQKCTGCAHLLDSGWKEPRCVDACPTLALKFVEESEAKDFIAKAEYLKPERAAKDGVRVHYQNLPKRFIAGTVYDPVEKEVVIGASVTLAAKGGKKTYSAKTDGFGDFEFEKLPVGQFTLTIKDGKKSKEIKVSTDKDVSLGDIPLT
;
A
#
# COMPACT_ATOMS: atom_id res chain seq x y z
N MET A 1 13.81 -18.07 1.30
CA MET A 1 14.14 -16.65 1.03
C MET A 1 13.15 -15.75 1.73
N LYS A 2 13.61 -14.57 2.15
CA LYS A 2 12.77 -13.66 2.95
C LYS A 2 11.87 -12.75 2.10
N VAL A 3 10.72 -12.39 2.64
CA VAL A 3 9.77 -11.45 2.05
C VAL A 3 9.29 -10.44 3.10
N PHE A 4 8.89 -9.26 2.64
CA PHE A 4 8.14 -8.33 3.46
C PHE A 4 6.64 -8.57 3.26
N THR A 5 5.89 -8.55 4.34
CA THR A 5 4.42 -8.55 4.30
C THR A 5 3.89 -7.35 5.07
N HIS A 6 2.82 -6.74 4.57
CA HIS A 6 2.18 -5.61 5.23
C HIS A 6 0.66 -5.73 5.15
N ASP A 7 0.02 -5.77 6.32
CA ASP A 7 -1.43 -5.72 6.43
C ASP A 7 -1.90 -4.29 6.72
N VAL A 8 -2.53 -3.68 5.73
CA VAL A 8 -3.01 -2.29 5.81
C VAL A 8 -4.10 -2.12 6.87
N SER A 9 -4.89 -3.17 7.14
CA SER A 9 -6.02 -3.09 8.07
C SER A 9 -5.63 -2.88 9.53
N ILE A 10 -4.40 -3.27 9.90
CA ILE A 10 -3.89 -3.11 11.26
C ILE A 10 -2.79 -2.03 11.36
N CYS A 11 -2.47 -1.36 10.26
CA CYS A 11 -1.52 -0.24 10.27
C CYS A 11 -2.22 1.03 10.77
N ASN A 12 -1.72 1.61 11.86
CA ASN A 12 -2.27 2.82 12.47
C ASN A 12 -1.62 4.14 12.00
N GLY A 13 -0.68 4.07 11.05
CA GLY A 13 -0.04 5.27 10.50
C GLY A 13 0.93 5.98 11.47
N CYS A 14 1.54 5.27 12.42
CA CYS A 14 2.42 5.88 13.43
C CYS A 14 3.77 6.40 12.90
N TYR A 15 4.14 6.14 11.65
CA TYR A 15 5.40 6.51 11.01
C TYR A 15 6.68 5.90 11.63
N ASN A 16 6.60 5.07 12.68
CA ASN A 16 7.77 4.49 13.32
C ASN A 16 8.68 3.75 12.33
N CYS A 17 8.13 2.99 11.38
CA CYS A 17 8.90 2.28 10.36
C CYS A 17 9.71 3.22 9.45
N GLN A 18 9.14 4.39 9.11
CA GLN A 18 9.81 5.40 8.28
C GLN A 18 10.91 6.10 9.07
N ILE A 19 10.62 6.48 10.32
CA ILE A 19 11.59 7.17 11.19
C ILE A 19 12.73 6.23 11.57
N ALA A 20 12.45 4.99 11.96
CA ALA A 20 13.48 4.00 12.29
C ALA A 20 14.40 3.68 11.09
N CYS A 21 13.84 3.63 9.87
CA CYS A 21 14.64 3.48 8.66
C CYS A 21 15.56 4.69 8.41
N LYS A 22 15.06 5.90 8.70
CA LYS A 22 15.82 7.14 8.54
C LYS A 22 16.94 7.23 9.59
N ASP A 23 16.61 6.98 10.84
CA ASP A 23 17.53 6.98 11.97
C ASP A 23 18.69 6.00 11.77
N GLU A 24 18.39 4.78 11.30
CA GLU A 24 19.39 3.75 11.02
C GLU A 24 20.41 4.17 9.95
N HIS A 25 20.00 4.98 8.99
CA HIS A 25 20.80 5.21 7.78
C HIS A 25 21.30 6.65 7.60
N VAL A 26 20.81 7.64 8.35
CA VAL A 26 21.13 9.06 8.09
C VAL A 26 22.58 9.41 8.41
N ALA A 27 23.12 8.91 9.50
CA ALA A 27 24.47 9.24 9.95
C ALA A 27 25.47 8.07 9.87
N ASN A 28 25.00 6.89 9.46
CA ASN A 28 25.76 5.65 9.58
C ASN A 28 26.29 5.17 8.23
N ASP A 29 27.56 4.83 8.21
CA ASP A 29 28.24 4.20 7.07
C ASP A 29 28.26 2.68 7.25
N TRP A 30 27.50 1.99 6.41
CA TRP A 30 27.38 0.53 6.41
C TRP A 30 28.04 -0.09 5.16
N THR A 31 29.16 0.48 4.69
CA THR A 31 29.90 -0.06 3.54
C THR A 31 30.28 -1.53 3.74
N PRO A 32 30.08 -2.44 2.77
CA PRO A 32 29.66 -2.20 1.37
C PRO A 32 28.14 -2.28 1.13
N ILE A 33 27.31 -2.23 2.16
CA ILE A 33 25.85 -2.38 2.07
C ILE A 33 25.18 -1.04 1.76
N ALA A 34 25.58 0.03 2.44
CA ALA A 34 25.03 1.37 2.25
C ALA A 34 26.01 2.44 2.71
N LYS A 35 25.91 3.63 2.11
CA LYS A 35 26.46 4.89 2.61
C LYS A 35 25.34 5.69 3.28
N PRO A 36 25.66 6.69 4.12
CA PRO A 36 24.66 7.50 4.79
C PRO A 36 23.62 8.10 3.84
N GLN A 37 22.38 8.11 4.27
CA GLN A 37 21.32 8.91 3.61
C GLN A 37 21.61 10.39 3.85
N PRO A 38 21.20 11.31 2.93
CA PRO A 38 21.13 12.72 3.25
C PRO A 38 20.08 12.98 4.35
N ASP A 39 20.27 14.04 5.13
CA ASP A 39 19.40 14.40 6.26
C ASP A 39 17.93 14.56 5.83
N THR A 40 17.73 15.11 4.64
CA THR A 40 16.40 15.37 4.07
C THR A 40 16.27 14.76 2.67
N GLY A 41 15.04 14.79 2.12
CA GLY A 41 14.76 14.49 0.70
C GLY A 41 14.63 13.02 0.36
N GLN A 42 15.22 12.09 1.08
CA GLN A 42 15.14 10.66 0.82
C GLN A 42 14.52 9.90 1.99
N PHE A 43 13.57 9.03 1.69
CA PHE A 43 13.03 8.03 2.62
C PHE A 43 13.00 6.68 1.92
N TRP A 44 13.98 5.79 2.24
CA TRP A 44 14.06 4.48 1.59
C TRP A 44 12.90 3.55 1.93
N LEU A 45 12.24 3.79 3.05
CA LEU A 45 10.88 3.38 3.33
C LEU A 45 10.07 4.65 3.59
N LYS A 46 9.08 4.92 2.74
CA LYS A 46 8.14 6.03 2.90
C LYS A 46 6.77 5.48 3.22
N LEU A 47 6.19 5.88 4.34
CA LEU A 47 4.81 5.55 4.64
C LEU A 47 3.89 6.46 3.81
N SER A 48 3.08 5.84 2.98
CA SER A 48 2.06 6.55 2.18
C SER A 48 0.80 6.68 2.99
N GLU A 49 0.28 7.90 3.08
CA GLU A 49 -1.03 8.22 3.61
C GLU A 49 -2.02 8.32 2.44
N ASN A 50 -3.06 7.53 2.47
CA ASN A 50 -4.12 7.52 1.46
C ASN A 50 -5.42 7.99 2.07
N VAL A 51 -5.66 9.31 2.02
CA VAL A 51 -6.91 9.94 2.45
C VAL A 51 -7.88 9.91 1.28
N ARG A 52 -9.10 9.42 1.51
CA ARG A 52 -10.11 9.21 0.47
C ARG A 52 -11.53 9.38 0.98
N GLY A 53 -12.47 9.62 0.06
CA GLY A 53 -13.81 10.02 0.36
C GLY A 53 -13.93 11.53 0.56
N GLN A 54 -15.03 11.95 1.17
CA GLN A 54 -15.31 13.35 1.50
C GLN A 54 -16.16 13.42 2.78
N VAL A 55 -16.09 14.53 3.48
CA VAL A 55 -16.89 14.76 4.69
C VAL A 55 -18.37 14.53 4.37
N PRO A 56 -19.12 13.81 5.22
CA PRO A 56 -18.71 13.24 6.52
C PRO A 56 -18.04 11.85 6.45
N ARG A 57 -17.87 11.25 5.27
CA ARG A 57 -17.34 9.89 5.08
C ARG A 57 -15.92 9.92 4.54
N VAL A 58 -14.94 10.05 5.44
CA VAL A 58 -13.51 10.05 5.12
C VAL A 58 -12.89 8.77 5.65
N LYS A 59 -12.06 8.11 4.81
CA LYS A 59 -11.25 6.95 5.19
C LYS A 59 -9.79 7.25 4.96
N ILE A 60 -8.95 6.80 5.88
CA ILE A 60 -7.50 6.93 5.81
C ILE A 60 -6.91 5.53 5.86
N ALA A 61 -5.94 5.27 5.00
CA ALA A 61 -5.16 4.04 5.01
C ALA A 61 -3.67 4.35 4.88
N TYR A 62 -2.84 3.56 5.55
CA TYR A 62 -1.39 3.74 5.54
C TYR A 62 -0.70 2.48 5.05
N TYR A 63 0.26 2.63 4.14
CA TYR A 63 1.08 1.52 3.67
C TYR A 63 2.49 1.98 3.30
N PRO A 64 3.53 1.17 3.58
CA PRO A 64 4.90 1.52 3.23
C PRO A 64 5.13 1.37 1.73
N VAL A 65 5.85 2.34 1.16
CA VAL A 65 6.40 2.28 -0.20
C VAL A 65 7.92 2.18 -0.06
N MET A 66 8.48 1.07 -0.54
CA MET A 66 9.89 0.74 -0.39
C MET A 66 10.38 -0.12 -1.55
N CYS A 67 11.68 -0.42 -1.59
CA CYS A 67 12.22 -1.34 -2.57
C CYS A 67 11.55 -2.71 -2.49
N ASN A 68 11.09 -3.22 -3.62
CA ASN A 68 10.45 -4.53 -3.70
C ASN A 68 11.44 -5.71 -3.72
N HIS A 69 12.75 -5.47 -3.76
CA HIS A 69 13.79 -6.50 -3.84
C HIS A 69 13.50 -7.58 -4.90
N CYS A 70 13.03 -7.13 -6.07
CA CYS A 70 12.53 -7.97 -7.16
C CYS A 70 13.45 -9.14 -7.50
N ASP A 71 12.86 -10.28 -7.92
CA ASP A 71 13.62 -11.42 -8.42
C ASP A 71 14.21 -11.11 -9.80
N ASN A 72 13.41 -10.48 -10.67
CA ASN A 72 13.79 -9.96 -11.97
C ASN A 72 13.93 -8.44 -11.86
N ALA A 73 15.00 -7.97 -11.21
CA ALA A 73 15.15 -6.57 -10.85
C ALA A 73 15.56 -5.69 -12.04
N PRO A 74 14.69 -4.79 -12.57
CA PRO A 74 15.03 -3.94 -13.70
C PRO A 74 16.24 -3.04 -13.45
N CYS A 75 16.47 -2.66 -12.19
CA CYS A 75 17.62 -1.86 -11.80
C CYS A 75 18.95 -2.62 -11.92
N MET A 76 18.94 -3.96 -11.76
CA MET A 76 20.14 -4.78 -11.99
C MET A 76 20.44 -4.90 -13.49
N GLU A 77 19.42 -5.09 -14.31
CA GLU A 77 19.55 -5.17 -15.77
C GLU A 77 20.07 -3.86 -16.37
N ALA A 78 19.60 -2.72 -15.86
CA ALA A 78 20.02 -1.40 -16.32
C ALA A 78 21.40 -0.97 -15.84
N CYS A 79 21.98 -1.65 -14.85
CA CYS A 79 23.25 -1.26 -14.27
C CYS A 79 24.42 -1.58 -15.22
N LYS A 80 25.16 -0.55 -15.63
CA LYS A 80 26.30 -0.69 -16.55
C LYS A 80 27.56 -1.27 -15.87
N VAL A 81 27.59 -1.29 -14.53
CA VAL A 81 28.74 -1.78 -13.75
C VAL A 81 28.41 -3.16 -13.19
N LYS A 82 29.10 -4.17 -13.70
CA LYS A 82 28.91 -5.55 -13.27
C LYS A 82 29.15 -5.70 -11.77
N GLY A 83 28.12 -6.21 -11.06
CA GLY A 83 28.18 -6.49 -9.63
C GLY A 83 28.05 -5.26 -8.72
N ALA A 84 27.78 -4.05 -9.29
CA ALA A 84 27.43 -2.89 -8.47
C ALA A 84 26.00 -3.01 -7.89
N ILE A 85 25.10 -3.67 -8.63
CA ILE A 85 23.80 -4.06 -8.08
C ILE A 85 23.74 -5.57 -8.10
N TYR A 86 23.44 -6.18 -6.96
CA TYR A 86 23.42 -7.64 -6.84
C TYR A 86 22.29 -8.11 -5.91
N LYS A 87 21.84 -9.36 -6.14
CA LYS A 87 20.88 -10.04 -5.29
C LYS A 87 21.59 -10.99 -4.34
N ARG A 88 21.31 -10.86 -3.05
CA ARG A 88 21.88 -11.72 -2.01
C ARG A 88 21.21 -13.11 -2.06
N LYS A 89 22.00 -14.15 -2.06
CA LYS A 89 21.51 -15.54 -2.12
C LYS A 89 20.82 -16.00 -0.84
N LYS A 90 21.24 -15.50 0.32
CA LYS A 90 20.75 -15.97 1.62
C LYS A 90 19.36 -15.46 2.00
N ASP A 91 18.99 -14.25 1.56
CA ASP A 91 17.75 -13.59 1.95
C ASP A 91 16.96 -13.00 0.77
N GLY A 92 17.55 -12.92 -0.43
CA GLY A 92 16.91 -12.40 -1.61
C GLY A 92 16.89 -10.86 -1.68
N LEU A 93 17.60 -10.16 -0.81
CA LEU A 93 17.69 -8.70 -0.84
C LEU A 93 18.54 -8.24 -2.03
N VAL A 94 18.08 -7.18 -2.71
CA VAL A 94 18.83 -6.52 -3.79
C VAL A 94 19.58 -5.34 -3.16
N ILE A 95 20.89 -5.30 -3.35
CA ILE A 95 21.79 -4.28 -2.77
C ILE A 95 22.44 -3.50 -3.90
N ILE A 96 22.65 -2.20 -3.68
CA ILE A 96 23.56 -1.36 -4.47
C ILE A 96 24.83 -1.18 -3.67
N ASP A 97 25.93 -1.73 -4.16
CA ASP A 97 27.25 -1.60 -3.53
C ASP A 97 27.78 -0.18 -3.79
N PRO A 98 27.87 0.66 -2.76
CA PRO A 98 28.30 2.06 -2.93
C PRO A 98 29.76 2.17 -3.36
N THR A 99 30.58 1.14 -3.16
CA THR A 99 31.99 1.17 -3.56
C THR A 99 32.18 0.91 -5.05
N LYS A 100 31.17 0.36 -5.72
CA LYS A 100 31.17 0.07 -7.16
C LYS A 100 30.26 1.00 -7.96
N CYS A 101 29.36 1.71 -7.30
CA CYS A 101 28.44 2.62 -7.96
C CYS A 101 29.20 3.80 -8.60
N THR A 102 28.97 4.05 -9.88
CA THR A 102 29.61 5.16 -10.62
C THR A 102 28.70 6.38 -10.79
N GLY A 103 27.54 6.41 -10.14
CA GLY A 103 26.62 7.55 -10.19
C GLY A 103 25.87 7.73 -11.53
N CYS A 104 25.81 6.71 -12.38
CA CYS A 104 25.24 6.83 -13.73
C CYS A 104 23.71 6.97 -13.79
N ARG A 105 22.97 6.87 -12.66
CA ARG A 105 21.50 6.99 -12.49
C ARG A 105 20.64 5.98 -13.28
N SER A 106 21.20 5.14 -14.14
CA SER A 106 20.41 4.21 -14.96
C SER A 106 19.45 3.32 -14.16
N CYS A 107 19.81 2.95 -12.94
CA CYS A 107 18.94 2.16 -12.05
C CYS A 107 17.80 2.99 -11.44
N VAL A 108 17.96 4.30 -11.30
CA VAL A 108 16.90 5.22 -10.82
C VAL A 108 15.80 5.27 -11.85
N ASP A 109 16.17 5.53 -13.12
CA ASP A 109 15.23 5.65 -14.25
C ASP A 109 14.56 4.31 -14.57
N ALA A 110 15.28 3.20 -14.41
CA ALA A 110 14.77 1.86 -14.69
C ALA A 110 13.80 1.33 -13.60
N CYS A 111 13.75 1.94 -12.41
CA CYS A 111 12.90 1.44 -11.34
C CYS A 111 11.43 1.83 -11.57
N PRO A 112 10.53 0.87 -11.90
CA PRO A 112 9.13 1.22 -12.17
C PRO A 112 8.38 1.66 -10.91
N TYR A 113 8.94 1.42 -9.74
CA TYR A 113 8.34 1.76 -8.44
C TYR A 113 8.79 3.12 -7.90
N GLY A 114 9.81 3.75 -8.50
CA GLY A 114 10.31 5.05 -8.08
C GLY A 114 10.93 5.06 -6.67
N VAL A 115 11.55 3.96 -6.25
CA VAL A 115 12.05 3.76 -4.88
C VAL A 115 13.58 3.70 -4.80
N ILE A 116 14.25 4.14 -5.85
CA ILE A 116 15.71 4.35 -5.89
C ILE A 116 15.93 5.85 -5.96
N TYR A 117 16.67 6.35 -5.01
CA TYR A 117 17.02 7.77 -4.88
C TYR A 117 18.43 8.00 -5.37
N PHE A 118 18.75 9.21 -5.75
CA PHE A 118 20.10 9.62 -6.06
C PHE A 118 20.62 10.58 -4.97
N ASN A 119 21.77 10.28 -4.42
CA ASN A 119 22.47 11.13 -3.48
C ASN A 119 23.47 11.97 -4.28
N GLU A 120 23.19 13.27 -4.39
CA GLU A 120 24.02 14.19 -5.18
C GLU A 120 25.38 14.43 -4.52
N ASP A 121 25.43 14.51 -3.20
CA ASP A 121 26.67 14.80 -2.46
C ASP A 121 27.67 13.64 -2.56
N LEU A 122 27.17 12.41 -2.52
CA LEU A 122 27.98 11.21 -2.63
C LEU A 122 28.08 10.67 -4.08
N ASN A 123 27.35 11.28 -5.01
CA ASN A 123 27.26 10.86 -6.43
C ASN A 123 26.93 9.37 -6.59
N LEU A 124 25.94 8.86 -5.87
CA LEU A 124 25.55 7.44 -5.92
C LEU A 124 24.04 7.22 -5.75
N ALA A 125 23.55 6.07 -6.26
CA ALA A 125 22.17 5.65 -6.08
C ALA A 125 21.99 4.93 -4.74
N GLN A 126 20.88 5.22 -4.06
CA GLN A 126 20.53 4.66 -2.76
C GLN A 126 19.09 4.16 -2.72
N LYS A 127 18.82 3.14 -1.91
CA LYS A 127 17.49 2.58 -1.71
C LYS A 127 17.45 1.72 -0.46
N CYS A 128 16.28 1.25 -0.06
CA CYS A 128 16.12 0.25 0.98
C CYS A 128 17.07 -0.94 0.77
N THR A 129 17.83 -1.29 1.80
CA THR A 129 18.77 -2.43 1.83
C THR A 129 18.20 -3.63 2.57
N GLY A 130 16.97 -3.52 3.13
CA GLY A 130 16.43 -4.50 4.07
C GLY A 130 17.27 -4.63 5.33
N CYS A 131 18.02 -3.59 5.69
CA CYS A 131 18.99 -3.56 6.80
C CYS A 131 19.93 -4.80 6.78
N ALA A 132 20.46 -5.12 5.59
CA ALA A 132 21.29 -6.30 5.39
C ALA A 132 22.50 -6.35 6.34
N HIS A 133 23.05 -5.20 6.73
CA HIS A 133 24.14 -5.08 7.71
C HIS A 133 23.71 -5.55 9.12
N LEU A 134 22.49 -5.25 9.56
CA LEU A 134 21.94 -5.75 10.82
C LEU A 134 21.70 -7.26 10.77
N LEU A 135 21.10 -7.74 9.68
CA LEU A 135 20.90 -9.19 9.48
C LEU A 135 22.24 -9.95 9.48
N ASP A 136 23.30 -9.35 8.94
CA ASP A 136 24.65 -9.90 8.96
C ASP A 136 25.28 -9.88 10.36
N SER A 137 24.84 -8.95 11.21
CA SER A 137 25.24 -8.84 12.62
C SER A 137 24.38 -9.68 13.57
N GLY A 138 23.48 -10.53 13.04
CA GLY A 138 22.67 -11.45 13.85
C GLY A 138 21.28 -10.94 14.24
N TRP A 139 20.87 -9.77 13.76
CA TRP A 139 19.48 -9.32 13.92
C TRP A 139 18.52 -10.23 13.14
N LYS A 140 17.33 -10.41 13.67
CA LYS A 140 16.31 -11.29 13.06
C LYS A 140 15.56 -10.60 11.93
N GLU A 141 15.43 -9.26 12.01
CA GLU A 141 14.60 -8.46 11.12
C GLU A 141 15.13 -7.02 10.95
N PRO A 142 14.73 -6.30 9.89
CA PRO A 142 15.08 -4.89 9.67
C PRO A 142 14.50 -3.95 10.72
N ARG A 143 15.16 -2.81 10.94
CA ARG A 143 14.72 -1.77 11.89
C ARG A 143 13.27 -1.32 11.73
N CYS A 144 12.80 -1.20 10.50
CA CYS A 144 11.41 -0.80 10.24
C CYS A 144 10.38 -1.85 10.69
N VAL A 145 10.76 -3.12 10.70
CA VAL A 145 9.92 -4.23 11.18
C VAL A 145 9.94 -4.25 12.71
N ASP A 146 11.14 -4.24 13.30
CA ASP A 146 11.35 -4.17 14.75
C ASP A 146 10.59 -2.98 15.40
N ALA A 147 10.55 -1.84 14.72
CA ALA A 147 9.86 -0.64 15.19
C ALA A 147 8.33 -0.64 14.97
N CYS A 148 7.74 -1.68 14.35
CA CYS A 148 6.31 -1.69 14.03
C CYS A 148 5.46 -2.14 15.23
N PRO A 149 4.74 -1.24 15.92
CA PRO A 149 4.05 -1.57 17.17
C PRO A 149 2.80 -2.44 16.95
N THR A 150 2.22 -2.40 15.76
CA THR A 150 1.02 -3.17 15.42
C THR A 150 1.36 -4.50 14.72
N LEU A 151 2.63 -4.75 14.43
CA LEU A 151 3.09 -5.90 13.65
C LEU A 151 2.44 -5.97 12.24
N ALA A 152 1.99 -4.83 11.72
CA ALA A 152 1.47 -4.71 10.37
C ALA A 152 2.55 -5.01 9.31
N LEU A 153 3.79 -4.59 9.57
CA LEU A 153 4.95 -4.84 8.73
C LEU A 153 5.77 -6.00 9.33
N LYS A 154 6.05 -7.03 8.51
CA LYS A 154 6.86 -8.19 8.92
C LYS A 154 7.91 -8.51 7.86
N PHE A 155 8.97 -9.22 8.29
CA PHE A 155 10.01 -9.74 7.42
C PHE A 155 10.26 -11.21 7.77
N VAL A 156 9.69 -12.11 6.96
CA VAL A 156 9.57 -13.53 7.28
C VAL A 156 10.10 -14.41 6.14
N GLU A 157 10.29 -15.70 6.40
CA GLU A 157 10.54 -16.64 5.33
C GLU A 157 9.31 -16.74 4.40
N GLU A 158 9.55 -16.78 3.11
CA GLU A 158 8.50 -16.91 2.09
C GLU A 158 7.62 -18.16 2.33
N SER A 159 8.22 -19.24 2.83
CA SER A 159 7.51 -20.47 3.21
C SER A 159 6.49 -20.27 4.33
N GLU A 160 6.76 -19.34 5.25
CA GLU A 160 5.88 -19.00 6.38
C GLU A 160 4.77 -18.03 5.96
N ALA A 161 4.97 -17.30 4.87
CA ALA A 161 4.04 -16.29 4.36
C ALA A 161 3.11 -16.80 3.24
N LYS A 162 3.07 -18.08 2.91
CA LYS A 162 2.33 -18.63 1.76
C LYS A 162 0.87 -18.21 1.73
N ASP A 163 0.16 -18.32 2.85
CA ASP A 163 -1.26 -17.97 2.95
C ASP A 163 -1.49 -16.46 2.80
N PHE A 164 -0.56 -15.65 3.27
CA PHE A 164 -0.57 -14.20 3.07
C PHE A 164 -0.32 -13.85 1.60
N ILE A 165 0.70 -14.45 1.00
CA ILE A 165 1.08 -14.22 -0.41
C ILE A 165 -0.04 -14.65 -1.36
N ALA A 166 -0.73 -15.75 -1.09
CA ALA A 166 -1.86 -16.22 -1.91
C ALA A 166 -3.01 -15.21 -2.01
N LYS A 167 -3.14 -14.31 -1.04
CA LYS A 167 -4.16 -13.25 -1.00
C LYS A 167 -3.55 -11.85 -1.19
N ALA A 168 -2.27 -11.78 -1.59
CA ALA A 168 -1.57 -10.51 -1.66
C ALA A 168 -2.09 -9.63 -2.80
N GLU A 169 -2.02 -8.35 -2.53
CA GLU A 169 -2.30 -7.25 -3.46
C GLU A 169 -1.02 -6.45 -3.67
N TYR A 170 -0.94 -5.70 -4.76
CA TYR A 170 0.28 -4.99 -5.15
C TYR A 170 -0.02 -3.57 -5.57
N LEU A 171 0.90 -2.64 -5.28
CA LEU A 171 0.78 -1.23 -5.67
C LEU A 171 0.82 -1.05 -7.20
N LYS A 172 1.50 -1.96 -7.91
CA LYS A 172 1.53 -2.05 -9.38
C LYS A 172 1.30 -3.49 -9.82
N PRO A 173 0.02 -3.94 -9.85
CA PRO A 173 -0.32 -5.35 -10.13
C PRO A 173 0.20 -5.84 -11.47
N GLU A 174 0.20 -4.99 -12.49
CA GLU A 174 0.66 -5.27 -13.86
C GLU A 174 2.16 -5.56 -13.94
N ARG A 175 2.92 -5.15 -12.93
CA ARG A 175 4.38 -5.35 -12.86
C ARG A 175 4.77 -6.46 -11.89
N ALA A 176 3.98 -6.70 -10.86
CA ALA A 176 4.34 -7.54 -9.72
C ALA A 176 4.80 -8.96 -10.12
N ALA A 177 4.04 -9.63 -10.99
CA ALA A 177 4.39 -10.96 -11.46
C ALA A 177 5.64 -10.97 -12.34
N LYS A 178 5.77 -10.00 -13.25
CA LYS A 178 6.93 -9.88 -14.16
C LYS A 178 8.22 -9.63 -13.39
N ASP A 179 8.17 -8.73 -12.41
CA ASP A 179 9.35 -8.31 -11.66
C ASP A 179 9.69 -9.26 -10.50
N GLY A 180 8.74 -10.16 -10.11
CA GLY A 180 8.92 -11.06 -8.98
C GLY A 180 9.12 -10.28 -7.68
N VAL A 181 8.13 -9.45 -7.31
CA VAL A 181 8.24 -8.57 -6.13
C VAL A 181 8.22 -9.37 -4.84
N ARG A 182 8.97 -8.90 -3.83
CA ARG A 182 9.10 -9.51 -2.51
C ARG A 182 8.52 -8.66 -1.37
N VAL A 183 7.71 -7.67 -1.71
CA VAL A 183 6.86 -6.91 -0.78
C VAL A 183 5.41 -7.18 -1.13
N HIS A 184 4.69 -7.77 -0.19
CA HIS A 184 3.32 -8.23 -0.35
C HIS A 184 2.39 -7.46 0.58
N TYR A 185 1.26 -6.98 0.06
CA TYR A 185 0.27 -6.25 0.82
C TYR A 185 -1.01 -7.04 0.93
N GLN A 186 -1.77 -6.83 2.01
CA GLN A 186 -3.17 -7.20 2.10
C GLN A 186 -4.00 -5.99 2.52
N ASN A 187 -5.27 -6.01 2.18
CA ASN A 187 -6.24 -4.98 2.52
C ASN A 187 -5.87 -3.58 1.98
N LEU A 188 -5.23 -3.50 0.80
CA LEU A 188 -5.02 -2.23 0.13
C LEU A 188 -6.36 -1.50 -0.08
N PRO A 189 -6.38 -0.15 0.00
CA PRO A 189 -7.62 0.61 -0.13
C PRO A 189 -8.34 0.34 -1.44
N LYS A 190 -9.62 -0.08 -1.35
CA LYS A 190 -10.54 -0.24 -2.48
C LYS A 190 -11.65 0.78 -2.37
N ARG A 191 -12.40 0.97 -3.44
CA ARG A 191 -13.50 1.94 -3.50
C ARG A 191 -14.60 1.63 -2.51
N PHE A 192 -15.30 2.66 -2.08
CA PHE A 192 -16.51 2.55 -1.27
C PHE A 192 -17.62 3.48 -1.80
N ILE A 193 -18.86 3.16 -1.43
CA ILE A 193 -20.06 4.00 -1.59
C ILE A 193 -20.73 4.04 -0.24
N ALA A 194 -21.06 5.24 0.25
CA ALA A 194 -21.78 5.45 1.50
C ALA A 194 -22.84 6.54 1.35
N GLY A 195 -23.84 6.53 2.21
CA GLY A 195 -24.88 7.55 2.28
C GLY A 195 -25.77 7.35 3.48
N THR A 196 -26.61 8.35 3.77
CA THR A 196 -27.61 8.36 4.84
C THR A 196 -28.99 8.44 4.22
N VAL A 197 -29.91 7.58 4.59
CA VAL A 197 -31.30 7.56 4.07
C VAL A 197 -32.22 8.22 5.10
N TYR A 198 -33.04 9.16 4.64
CA TYR A 198 -34.01 9.83 5.51
C TYR A 198 -35.37 9.96 4.83
N ASP A 199 -36.41 10.06 5.65
CA ASP A 199 -37.77 10.40 5.25
C ASP A 199 -37.94 11.91 5.28
N PRO A 200 -38.18 12.57 4.14
CA PRO A 200 -38.31 14.04 4.10
C PRO A 200 -39.63 14.55 4.70
N VAL A 201 -40.63 13.69 4.88
CA VAL A 201 -41.94 14.05 5.48
C VAL A 201 -41.86 14.01 6.99
N GLU A 202 -41.39 12.87 7.53
CA GLU A 202 -41.23 12.64 8.99
C GLU A 202 -39.99 13.38 9.53
N LYS A 203 -39.04 13.76 8.67
CA LYS A 203 -37.74 14.36 9.00
C LYS A 203 -36.87 13.49 9.92
N GLU A 204 -37.04 12.20 9.77
CA GLU A 204 -36.29 11.18 10.50
C GLU A 204 -35.46 10.29 9.57
N VAL A 205 -34.42 9.64 10.11
CA VAL A 205 -33.62 8.67 9.37
C VAL A 205 -34.40 7.38 9.17
N VAL A 206 -34.20 6.71 8.04
CA VAL A 206 -34.86 5.45 7.73
C VAL A 206 -33.96 4.29 8.18
N ILE A 207 -34.36 3.61 9.24
CA ILE A 207 -33.62 2.48 9.82
C ILE A 207 -34.09 1.16 9.19
N GLY A 208 -33.14 0.29 8.82
CA GLY A 208 -33.41 -1.04 8.30
C GLY A 208 -33.85 -1.07 6.82
N ALA A 209 -33.83 0.06 6.12
CA ALA A 209 -34.12 0.09 4.68
C ALA A 209 -33.16 -0.86 3.93
N SER A 210 -33.70 -1.57 2.96
CA SER A 210 -32.91 -2.47 2.11
C SER A 210 -32.18 -1.65 1.04
N VAL A 211 -30.86 -1.76 1.01
CA VAL A 211 -29.99 -1.09 0.03
C VAL A 211 -29.29 -2.16 -0.80
N THR A 212 -29.46 -2.10 -2.12
CA THR A 212 -28.80 -3.00 -3.07
C THR A 212 -27.97 -2.22 -4.06
N LEU A 213 -26.80 -2.73 -4.40
CA LEU A 213 -25.88 -2.14 -5.35
C LEU A 213 -25.56 -3.16 -6.44
N ALA A 214 -26.09 -2.93 -7.64
CA ALA A 214 -25.90 -3.81 -8.80
C ALA A 214 -24.86 -3.23 -9.76
N ALA A 215 -23.86 -4.04 -10.13
CA ALA A 215 -22.88 -3.63 -11.15
C ALA A 215 -23.53 -3.59 -12.54
N LYS A 216 -23.17 -2.62 -13.36
CA LYS A 216 -23.60 -2.53 -14.76
C LYS A 216 -23.16 -3.79 -15.51
N GLY A 217 -24.09 -4.49 -16.13
CA GLY A 217 -23.83 -5.79 -16.76
C GLY A 217 -24.19 -7.01 -15.90
N GLY A 218 -24.76 -6.81 -14.69
CA GLY A 218 -25.64 -7.77 -14.03
C GLY A 218 -25.02 -8.95 -13.29
N LYS A 219 -23.69 -9.10 -13.21
CA LYS A 219 -23.08 -10.30 -12.61
C LYS A 219 -22.83 -10.24 -11.11
N LYS A 220 -22.86 -9.08 -10.50
CA LYS A 220 -22.57 -8.94 -9.06
C LYS A 220 -23.48 -7.90 -8.42
N THR A 221 -24.15 -8.33 -7.34
CA THR A 221 -24.98 -7.47 -6.50
C THR A 221 -24.46 -7.53 -5.08
N TYR A 222 -24.43 -6.38 -4.44
CA TYR A 222 -24.10 -6.22 -3.03
C TYR A 222 -25.36 -5.78 -2.30
N SER A 223 -25.51 -6.15 -1.04
CA SER A 223 -26.68 -5.83 -0.23
C SER A 223 -26.25 -5.33 1.13
N ALA A 224 -26.92 -4.31 1.64
CA ALA A 224 -26.78 -3.75 2.97
C ALA A 224 -28.17 -3.35 3.50
N LYS A 225 -28.24 -3.02 4.78
CA LYS A 225 -29.37 -2.34 5.40
C LYS A 225 -28.88 -1.07 6.05
N THR A 226 -29.73 -0.04 6.10
CA THR A 226 -29.42 1.14 6.88
C THR A 226 -29.38 0.83 8.37
N ASP A 227 -28.41 1.42 9.07
CA ASP A 227 -28.21 1.26 10.51
C ASP A 227 -29.13 2.18 11.35
N GLY A 228 -28.88 2.27 12.67
CA GLY A 228 -29.63 3.12 13.58
C GLY A 228 -29.54 4.62 13.33
N PHE A 229 -28.65 5.05 12.44
CA PHE A 229 -28.47 6.42 11.98
C PHE A 229 -28.97 6.63 10.54
N GLY A 230 -29.59 5.61 9.94
CA GLY A 230 -29.99 5.62 8.54
C GLY A 230 -28.82 5.45 7.56
N ASP A 231 -27.64 5.10 8.05
CA ASP A 231 -26.42 5.01 7.25
C ASP A 231 -26.28 3.64 6.59
N PHE A 232 -25.73 3.63 5.37
CA PHE A 232 -25.29 2.43 4.70
C PHE A 232 -23.91 2.62 4.09
N GLU A 233 -23.17 1.51 3.96
CA GLU A 233 -21.88 1.53 3.31
C GLU A 233 -21.61 0.22 2.54
N PHE A 234 -21.03 0.35 1.35
CA PHE A 234 -20.46 -0.74 0.57
C PHE A 234 -18.97 -0.52 0.43
N GLU A 235 -18.18 -1.44 0.94
CA GLU A 235 -16.72 -1.40 0.88
C GLU A 235 -16.14 -2.39 -0.13
N LYS A 236 -14.84 -2.24 -0.39
CA LYS A 236 -14.04 -3.15 -1.23
C LYS A 236 -14.62 -3.31 -2.64
N LEU A 237 -15.20 -2.24 -3.17
CA LEU A 237 -15.76 -2.23 -4.51
C LEU A 237 -14.66 -2.12 -5.58
N PRO A 238 -14.83 -2.76 -6.75
CA PRO A 238 -14.02 -2.48 -7.91
C PRO A 238 -14.38 -1.11 -8.51
N VAL A 239 -13.50 -0.57 -9.34
CA VAL A 239 -13.84 0.56 -10.20
C VAL A 239 -14.89 0.13 -11.22
N GLY A 240 -15.96 0.91 -11.39
CA GLY A 240 -17.05 0.57 -12.31
C GLY A 240 -18.29 1.44 -12.14
N GLN A 241 -19.32 1.11 -12.94
CA GLN A 241 -20.62 1.73 -12.89
C GLN A 241 -21.61 0.83 -12.16
N PHE A 242 -22.40 1.42 -11.29
CA PHE A 242 -23.37 0.72 -10.45
C PHE A 242 -24.72 1.41 -10.46
N THR A 243 -25.77 0.64 -10.19
CA THR A 243 -27.08 1.13 -9.83
C THR A 243 -27.35 0.81 -8.36
N LEU A 244 -27.53 1.82 -7.55
CA LEU A 244 -27.93 1.74 -6.16
C LEU A 244 -29.45 1.79 -6.09
N THR A 245 -30.10 0.85 -5.43
CA THR A 245 -31.53 0.82 -5.19
C THR A 245 -31.79 0.75 -3.69
N ILE A 246 -32.56 1.70 -3.18
CA ILE A 246 -32.97 1.79 -1.78
C ILE A 246 -34.47 1.47 -1.71
N LYS A 247 -34.90 0.63 -0.76
CA LYS A 247 -36.33 0.26 -0.57
C LYS A 247 -36.69 0.22 0.90
N ASP A 248 -37.82 0.81 1.22
CA ASP A 248 -38.49 0.70 2.51
C ASP A 248 -39.99 0.67 2.32
N GLY A 249 -40.63 -0.47 2.62
CA GLY A 249 -42.04 -0.67 2.33
C GLY A 249 -42.39 -0.44 0.86
N LYS A 250 -43.23 0.57 0.60
CA LYS A 250 -43.63 0.99 -0.75
C LYS A 250 -42.71 2.05 -1.37
N LYS A 251 -41.85 2.67 -0.57
CA LYS A 251 -40.91 3.70 -1.01
C LYS A 251 -39.71 3.07 -1.70
N SER A 252 -39.25 3.65 -2.80
CA SER A 252 -38.08 3.18 -3.53
C SER A 252 -37.35 4.28 -4.25
N LYS A 253 -36.02 4.23 -4.28
CA LYS A 253 -35.18 5.18 -5.01
C LYS A 253 -34.03 4.46 -5.72
N GLU A 254 -33.76 4.89 -6.94
CA GLU A 254 -32.60 4.42 -7.72
C GLU A 254 -31.63 5.56 -7.99
N ILE A 255 -30.33 5.28 -7.85
CA ILE A 255 -29.23 6.22 -8.10
C ILE A 255 -28.17 5.51 -8.93
N LYS A 256 -27.74 6.13 -10.03
CA LYS A 256 -26.58 5.65 -10.81
C LYS A 256 -25.30 6.23 -10.21
N VAL A 257 -24.32 5.38 -9.94
CA VAL A 257 -23.09 5.74 -9.25
C VAL A 257 -21.87 5.19 -9.99
N SER A 258 -20.83 6.02 -10.15
CA SER A 258 -19.50 5.55 -10.61
C SER A 258 -18.54 5.48 -9.43
N THR A 259 -17.75 4.42 -9.37
CA THR A 259 -16.68 4.25 -8.41
C THR A 259 -15.28 4.59 -8.96
N ASP A 260 -15.18 5.48 -9.92
CA ASP A 260 -13.91 6.08 -10.36
C ASP A 260 -13.20 6.78 -9.18
N LYS A 261 -14.00 7.28 -8.25
CA LYS A 261 -13.61 7.80 -6.92
C LYS A 261 -14.39 7.07 -5.83
N ASP A 262 -14.00 7.25 -4.58
CA ASP A 262 -14.84 6.95 -3.42
C ASP A 262 -16.04 7.91 -3.40
N VAL A 263 -17.22 7.42 -3.09
CA VAL A 263 -18.48 8.18 -3.21
C VAL A 263 -19.17 8.29 -1.86
N SER A 264 -19.38 9.51 -1.40
CA SER A 264 -20.36 9.83 -0.37
C SER A 264 -21.57 10.47 -1.05
N LEU A 265 -22.72 9.84 -0.94
CA LEU A 265 -23.97 10.34 -1.55
C LEU A 265 -24.68 11.38 -0.67
N GLY A 266 -24.14 11.62 0.56
CA GLY A 266 -24.79 12.49 1.53
C GLY A 266 -26.15 11.98 1.97
N ASP A 267 -27.06 12.91 2.25
CA ASP A 267 -28.41 12.62 2.71
C ASP A 267 -29.34 12.34 1.53
N ILE A 268 -29.94 11.16 1.53
CA ILE A 268 -30.77 10.65 0.43
C ILE A 268 -32.23 10.63 0.87
N PRO A 269 -33.10 11.53 0.35
CA PRO A 269 -34.54 11.48 0.64
C PRO A 269 -35.17 10.26 -0.02
N LEU A 270 -35.90 9.47 0.77
CA LEU A 270 -36.68 8.32 0.31
C LEU A 270 -38.17 8.66 0.31
N THR A 271 -38.72 8.84 -0.87
CA THR A 271 -40.13 9.24 -1.11
C THR A 271 -40.94 8.08 -1.71
#